data_ea5a8057f2510f0a6290c277327da1f5
#
_entry.id   ea5a8057f2510f0a6290c277327da1f5
#
_cell.length_a   1.000
_cell.length_b   1.000
_cell.length_c   1.000
_cell.angle_alpha   90.00
_cell.angle_beta   90.00
_cell.angle_gamma   90.00
#
_symmetry.space_group_name_H-M   'P 1'
#
loop_
_entity.id
_entity.type
_entity.pdbx_description
1 polymer ?
#
loop_
_entity_poly.entity_id
_entity_poly.type
_entity_poly.pdbx_seq_one_letter_code
_entity_poly.pdbx_strand_id
1 'polypeptide(L)'
;FLYRKVVEGLPLDKVRVIMPTSPGLGFSSKIPASEHTVENHIRWINAVLNELELKELIYAGQDWGGPIGMGALSLSPSLLKGAVLLNTGFGAPITNVDLSPAHATVKTPVIGELITEVLFSMFDRLGNVQGDPESWTTEVAELYGKPLYDNGNAKAPLAMMRMVPDGPNHVSADAMRKIGDYVKTLDIPAEIVWGMNDPILG
;
A
#
# COMPACT_ATOMS: atom_id res chain seq x y z
N PHE A 1 5.05 -1.23 11.14
CA PHE A 1 5.10 -2.62 11.67
C PHE A 1 5.34 -3.65 10.55
N LEU A 2 4.84 -3.41 9.31
CA LEU A 2 5.05 -4.30 8.16
C LEU A 2 6.53 -4.66 7.95
N TYR A 3 7.40 -3.68 7.92
CA TYR A 3 8.82 -3.85 7.65
C TYR A 3 9.68 -4.21 8.88
N ARG A 4 9.09 -4.60 10.03
CA ARG A 4 9.81 -4.86 11.28
C ARG A 4 11.01 -5.81 11.12
N LYS A 5 10.81 -6.94 10.44
CA LYS A 5 11.86 -7.93 10.20
C LYS A 5 12.93 -7.44 9.22
N VAL A 6 12.54 -6.61 8.25
CA VAL A 6 13.50 -5.97 7.32
C VAL A 6 14.38 -4.99 8.07
N VAL A 7 13.79 -4.16 8.93
CA VAL A 7 14.53 -3.16 9.73
C VAL A 7 15.54 -3.81 10.68
N GLU A 8 15.20 -4.97 11.26
CA GLU A 8 16.13 -5.75 12.10
C GLU A 8 17.41 -6.15 11.37
N GLY A 9 17.36 -6.35 10.05
CA GLY A 9 18.50 -6.70 9.22
C GLY A 9 19.28 -5.51 8.65
N LEU A 10 18.84 -4.26 8.88
CA LEU A 10 19.50 -3.10 8.33
C LEU A 10 20.62 -2.57 9.24
N PRO A 11 21.70 -2.02 8.65
CA PRO A 11 22.78 -1.37 9.42
C PRO A 11 22.32 0.00 9.91
N LEU A 12 21.52 0.04 10.99
CA LEU A 12 20.89 1.27 11.51
C LEU A 12 21.90 2.31 12.02
N ASP A 13 23.15 1.94 12.17
CA ASP A 13 24.27 2.85 12.41
C ASP A 13 24.70 3.65 11.15
N LYS A 14 24.27 3.20 9.96
CA LYS A 14 24.63 3.80 8.66
C LYS A 14 23.46 4.38 7.90
N VAL A 15 22.25 3.99 8.23
CA VAL A 15 21.04 4.40 7.49
C VAL A 15 19.97 4.96 8.44
N ARG A 16 19.31 6.02 8.00
CA ARG A 16 18.08 6.51 8.62
C ARG A 16 16.89 5.87 7.94
N VAL A 17 16.08 5.11 8.69
CA VAL A 17 14.88 4.46 8.18
C VAL A 17 13.66 5.34 8.47
N ILE A 18 12.83 5.58 7.45
CA ILE A 18 11.59 6.35 7.55
C ILE A 18 10.44 5.45 7.10
N MET A 19 9.50 5.17 8.00
CA MET A 19 8.36 4.29 7.76
C MET A 19 7.05 5.01 8.11
N PRO A 20 6.54 5.87 7.22
CA PRO A 20 5.28 6.54 7.46
C PRO A 20 4.12 5.54 7.44
N THR A 21 3.19 5.70 8.37
CA THR A 21 1.90 5.02 8.29
C THR A 21 0.94 5.91 7.50
N SER A 22 0.37 5.37 6.44
CA SER A 22 -0.55 6.12 5.58
C SER A 22 -1.76 6.65 6.36
N PRO A 23 -2.25 7.86 6.06
CA PRO A 23 -3.50 8.37 6.62
C PRO A 23 -4.65 7.38 6.48
N GLY A 24 -5.46 7.26 7.51
CA GLY A 24 -6.53 6.27 7.61
C GLY A 24 -6.09 4.91 8.16
N LEU A 25 -4.79 4.63 8.27
CA LEU A 25 -4.26 3.36 8.79
C LEU A 25 -3.58 3.54 10.14
N GLY A 26 -3.53 2.45 10.91
CA GLY A 26 -2.87 2.41 12.21
C GLY A 26 -3.27 3.57 13.13
N PHE A 27 -2.28 4.28 13.66
CA PHE A 27 -2.47 5.47 14.50
C PHE A 27 -2.47 6.79 13.73
N SER A 28 -2.38 6.77 12.39
CA SER A 28 -2.48 7.98 11.59
C SER A 28 -3.89 8.58 11.64
N SER A 29 -4.00 9.85 11.22
CA SER A 29 -5.27 10.59 11.24
C SER A 29 -6.38 9.82 10.53
N LYS A 30 -7.57 9.84 11.11
CA LYS A 30 -8.79 9.37 10.46
C LYS A 30 -9.10 10.24 9.25
N ILE A 31 -9.49 9.59 8.17
CA ILE A 31 -9.99 10.28 6.99
C ILE A 31 -11.30 9.65 6.52
N PRO A 32 -12.21 10.42 5.92
CA PRO A 32 -13.43 9.87 5.32
C PRO A 32 -13.10 8.84 4.24
N ALA A 33 -13.92 7.80 4.12
CA ALA A 33 -13.72 6.76 3.10
C ALA A 33 -13.64 7.34 1.67
N SER A 34 -14.38 8.42 1.39
CA SER A 34 -14.38 9.12 0.10
C SER A 34 -13.07 9.85 -0.23
N GLU A 35 -12.21 10.08 0.76
CA GLU A 35 -10.92 10.73 0.56
C GLU A 35 -9.79 9.74 0.30
N HIS A 36 -10.04 8.45 0.44
CA HIS A 36 -9.09 7.43 0.01
C HIS A 36 -9.04 7.35 -1.51
N THR A 37 -8.24 8.22 -2.11
CA THR A 37 -7.91 8.23 -3.54
C THR A 37 -6.41 8.13 -3.72
N VAL A 38 -5.97 7.61 -4.85
CA VAL A 38 -4.54 7.49 -5.17
C VAL A 38 -3.86 8.85 -5.11
N GLU A 39 -4.51 9.89 -5.63
CA GLU A 39 -4.00 11.26 -5.65
C GLU A 39 -3.86 11.84 -4.25
N ASN A 40 -4.81 11.59 -3.35
CA ASN A 40 -4.73 12.06 -1.99
C ASN A 40 -3.58 11.40 -1.23
N HIS A 41 -3.47 10.08 -1.33
CA HIS A 41 -2.36 9.35 -0.72
C HIS A 41 -1.00 9.83 -1.24
N ILE A 42 -0.86 10.07 -2.54
CA ILE A 42 0.33 10.66 -3.15
C ILE A 42 0.66 12.01 -2.51
N ARG A 43 -0.32 12.91 -2.41
CA ARG A 43 -0.13 14.25 -1.83
C ARG A 43 0.30 14.18 -0.37
N TRP A 44 -0.30 13.31 0.42
CA TRP A 44 0.04 13.17 1.84
C TRP A 44 1.45 12.63 2.02
N ILE A 45 1.84 11.61 1.27
CA ILE A 45 3.22 11.10 1.35
C ILE A 45 4.23 12.13 0.83
N ASN A 46 3.92 12.84 -0.25
CA ASN A 46 4.78 13.92 -0.73
C ASN A 46 4.93 15.04 0.31
N ALA A 47 3.88 15.40 1.03
CA ALA A 47 3.96 16.38 2.12
C ALA A 47 4.92 15.92 3.23
N VAL A 48 4.90 14.63 3.58
CA VAL A 48 5.86 14.05 4.55
C VAL A 48 7.29 14.13 4.03
N LEU A 49 7.53 13.81 2.74
CA LEU A 49 8.86 13.90 2.14
C LEU A 49 9.42 15.33 2.20
N ASN A 50 8.56 16.31 1.91
CA ASN A 50 8.94 17.74 1.94
C ASN A 50 9.22 18.21 3.36
N GLU A 51 8.37 17.85 4.34
CA GLU A 51 8.55 18.24 5.75
C GLU A 51 9.84 17.67 6.35
N LEU A 52 10.26 16.49 5.90
CA LEU A 52 11.48 15.85 6.36
C LEU A 52 12.76 16.44 5.73
N GLU A 53 12.65 17.36 4.78
CA GLU A 53 13.75 18.04 4.09
C GLU A 53 14.82 17.06 3.56
N LEU A 54 14.40 15.94 3.01
CA LEU A 54 15.28 14.89 2.51
C LEU A 54 16.07 15.39 1.31
N LYS A 55 17.34 14.95 1.21
CA LYS A 55 18.21 15.26 0.06
C LYS A 55 18.22 14.13 -0.96
N GLU A 56 18.21 12.91 -0.46
CA GLU A 56 18.20 11.70 -1.27
C GLU A 56 17.64 10.54 -0.46
N LEU A 57 17.07 9.54 -1.15
CA LEU A 57 16.58 8.33 -0.53
C LEU A 57 16.65 7.12 -1.47
N ILE A 58 16.69 5.94 -0.88
CA ILE A 58 16.35 4.68 -1.50
C ILE A 58 14.93 4.34 -1.06
N TYR A 59 14.08 4.05 -2.02
CA TYR A 59 12.67 3.75 -1.76
C TYR A 59 12.43 2.25 -1.71
N ALA A 60 11.73 1.76 -0.68
CA ALA A 60 11.20 0.40 -0.63
C ALA A 60 9.67 0.44 -0.58
N GLY A 61 9.01 -0.22 -1.55
CA GLY A 61 7.55 -0.22 -1.67
C GLY A 61 6.96 -1.59 -1.95
N GLN A 62 5.88 -1.93 -1.24
CA GLN A 62 5.11 -3.16 -1.40
C GLN A 62 3.63 -2.81 -1.52
N ASP A 63 2.88 -3.58 -2.34
CA ASP A 63 1.45 -3.40 -2.58
C ASP A 63 1.11 -1.93 -2.92
N TRP A 64 0.15 -1.28 -2.27
CA TRP A 64 -0.15 0.14 -2.45
C TRP A 64 1.05 1.06 -2.14
N GLY A 65 2.02 0.61 -1.35
CA GLY A 65 3.26 1.35 -1.16
C GLY A 65 3.98 1.63 -2.48
N GLY A 66 4.01 0.68 -3.43
CA GLY A 66 4.61 0.89 -4.74
C GLY A 66 4.05 2.13 -5.46
N PRO A 67 2.79 2.13 -5.89
CA PRO A 67 2.24 3.25 -6.66
C PRO A 67 2.14 4.55 -5.86
N ILE A 68 1.74 4.52 -4.59
CA ILE A 68 1.63 5.73 -3.78
C ILE A 68 3.00 6.39 -3.58
N GLY A 69 4.02 5.60 -3.24
CA GLY A 69 5.35 6.15 -3.02
C GLY A 69 6.02 6.63 -4.31
N MET A 70 5.93 5.87 -5.39
CA MET A 70 6.45 6.31 -6.69
C MET A 70 5.68 7.52 -7.22
N GLY A 71 4.38 7.59 -6.98
CA GLY A 71 3.57 8.78 -7.28
C GLY A 71 4.03 10.01 -6.48
N ALA A 72 4.31 9.85 -5.18
CA ALA A 72 4.86 10.94 -4.37
C ALA A 72 6.25 11.38 -4.84
N LEU A 73 7.10 10.43 -5.20
CA LEU A 73 8.45 10.69 -5.71
C LEU A 73 8.43 11.30 -7.12
N SER A 74 7.40 11.06 -7.93
CA SER A 74 7.24 11.73 -9.22
C SER A 74 7.09 13.25 -9.10
N LEU A 75 6.63 13.73 -7.94
CA LEU A 75 6.54 15.16 -7.61
C LEU A 75 7.89 15.74 -7.12
N SER A 76 8.84 14.88 -6.75
CA SER A 76 10.17 15.27 -6.25
C SER A 76 11.23 14.27 -6.75
N PRO A 77 11.40 14.11 -8.08
CA PRO A 77 12.16 13.01 -8.68
C PRO A 77 13.66 13.02 -8.32
N SER A 78 14.22 14.18 -8.01
CA SER A 78 15.63 14.30 -7.63
C SER A 78 15.99 13.59 -6.31
N LEU A 79 15.00 13.31 -5.47
CA LEU A 79 15.19 12.60 -4.21
C LEU A 79 15.53 11.12 -4.42
N LEU A 80 14.97 10.49 -5.45
CA LEU A 80 15.04 9.05 -5.65
C LEU A 80 16.40 8.64 -6.24
N LYS A 81 17.15 7.85 -5.49
CA LYS A 81 18.49 7.34 -5.90
C LYS A 81 18.52 5.83 -6.13
N GLY A 82 17.51 5.12 -5.68
CA GLY A 82 17.37 3.68 -5.90
C GLY A 82 16.02 3.19 -5.40
N ALA A 83 15.61 1.99 -5.83
CA ALA A 83 14.34 1.41 -5.46
C ALA A 83 14.44 -0.08 -5.14
N VAL A 84 13.65 -0.52 -4.16
CA VAL A 84 13.37 -1.94 -3.90
C VAL A 84 11.86 -2.13 -4.00
N LEU A 85 11.42 -2.94 -4.94
CA LEU A 85 10.00 -3.17 -5.22
C LEU A 85 9.61 -4.60 -4.87
N LEU A 86 8.57 -4.75 -4.07
CA LEU A 86 8.10 -6.03 -3.56
C LEU A 86 6.61 -6.18 -3.89
N ASN A 87 6.21 -7.26 -4.54
CA ASN A 87 4.82 -7.59 -4.88
C ASN A 87 3.92 -6.34 -4.99
N THR A 88 4.04 -5.60 -6.09
CA THR A 88 3.34 -4.33 -6.34
C THR A 88 3.03 -4.17 -7.82
N GLY A 89 2.25 -3.18 -8.18
CA GLY A 89 1.89 -2.92 -9.58
C GLY A 89 1.83 -1.44 -9.91
N PHE A 90 2.11 -1.13 -11.16
CA PHE A 90 2.05 0.22 -11.70
C PHE A 90 1.17 0.25 -12.95
N GLY A 91 0.41 1.31 -13.14
CA GLY A 91 -0.49 1.47 -14.26
C GLY A 91 -1.92 1.01 -13.96
N ALA A 92 -2.75 1.04 -14.98
CA ALA A 92 -4.14 0.60 -14.93
C ALA A 92 -4.44 -0.32 -16.12
N PRO A 93 -5.41 -1.23 -16.00
CA PRO A 93 -5.84 -2.06 -17.10
C PRO A 93 -6.31 -1.21 -18.29
N ILE A 94 -5.96 -1.62 -19.51
CA ILE A 94 -6.39 -0.96 -20.77
C ILE A 94 -7.77 -1.44 -21.23
N THR A 95 -8.23 -2.56 -20.70
CA THR A 95 -9.58 -3.14 -20.86
C THR A 95 -10.14 -3.47 -19.47
N ASN A 96 -11.44 -3.69 -19.38
CA ASN A 96 -12.02 -4.20 -18.14
C ASN A 96 -11.45 -5.59 -17.83
N VAL A 97 -11.10 -5.82 -16.57
CA VAL A 97 -10.56 -7.08 -16.06
C VAL A 97 -11.39 -7.56 -14.87
N ASP A 98 -11.50 -8.86 -14.75
CA ASP A 98 -12.09 -9.47 -13.56
C ASP A 98 -11.05 -9.45 -12.44
N LEU A 99 -11.42 -8.83 -11.35
CA LEU A 99 -10.61 -8.90 -10.12
C LEU A 99 -10.80 -10.26 -9.43
N SER A 100 -9.91 -10.60 -8.53
CA SER A 100 -10.06 -11.80 -7.72
C SER A 100 -11.44 -11.84 -7.04
N PRO A 101 -12.02 -13.02 -6.77
CA PRO A 101 -13.32 -13.13 -6.09
C PRO A 101 -13.38 -12.36 -4.78
N ALA A 102 -12.27 -12.28 -4.04
CA ALA A 102 -12.18 -11.50 -2.81
C ALA A 102 -12.35 -10.00 -3.09
N HIS A 103 -11.65 -9.45 -4.09
CA HIS A 103 -11.81 -8.06 -4.48
C HIS A 103 -13.22 -7.75 -5.02
N ALA A 104 -13.75 -8.61 -5.86
CA ALA A 104 -15.12 -8.45 -6.40
C ALA A 104 -16.15 -8.38 -5.27
N THR A 105 -16.02 -9.25 -4.27
CA THR A 105 -16.91 -9.29 -3.10
C THR A 105 -16.83 -7.99 -2.29
N VAL A 106 -15.64 -7.54 -1.95
CA VAL A 106 -15.47 -6.32 -1.13
C VAL A 106 -15.81 -5.04 -1.88
N LYS A 107 -15.72 -5.03 -3.21
CA LYS A 107 -16.18 -3.90 -4.04
C LYS A 107 -17.70 -3.78 -4.11
N THR A 108 -18.45 -4.86 -3.85
CA THR A 108 -19.91 -4.84 -3.85
C THR A 108 -20.42 -3.97 -2.70
N PRO A 109 -21.22 -2.91 -2.99
CA PRO A 109 -21.78 -2.06 -1.95
C PRO A 109 -22.60 -2.85 -0.93
N VAL A 110 -22.57 -2.43 0.32
CA VAL A 110 -23.23 -3.05 1.48
C VAL A 110 -22.56 -4.39 1.88
N ILE A 111 -22.26 -5.27 0.92
CA ILE A 111 -21.61 -6.57 1.21
C ILE A 111 -20.16 -6.33 1.69
N GLY A 112 -19.44 -5.45 1.01
CA GLY A 112 -18.08 -5.07 1.40
C GLY A 112 -18.05 -4.54 2.83
N GLU A 113 -18.91 -3.58 3.16
CA GLU A 113 -19.03 -3.01 4.49
C GLU A 113 -19.38 -4.07 5.54
N LEU A 114 -20.38 -4.90 5.26
CA LEU A 114 -20.80 -5.96 6.17
C LEU A 114 -19.65 -6.92 6.49
N ILE A 115 -18.90 -7.33 5.48
CA ILE A 115 -17.80 -8.29 5.65
C ILE A 115 -16.63 -7.65 6.38
N THR A 116 -16.22 -6.44 6.01
CA THR A 116 -14.96 -5.85 6.49
C THR A 116 -15.12 -5.07 7.80
N GLU A 117 -16.31 -4.52 8.06
CA GLU A 117 -16.52 -3.66 9.23
C GLU A 117 -17.31 -4.36 10.35
N VAL A 118 -18.10 -5.38 10.04
CA VAL A 118 -19.05 -5.99 10.98
C VAL A 118 -18.73 -7.45 11.28
N LEU A 119 -18.57 -8.28 10.24
CA LEU A 119 -18.49 -9.73 10.42
C LEU A 119 -17.07 -10.24 10.69
N PHE A 120 -16.05 -9.60 10.10
CA PHE A 120 -14.68 -10.09 10.17
C PHE A 120 -13.69 -8.96 10.32
N SER A 121 -12.79 -9.10 11.29
CA SER A 121 -11.51 -8.42 11.17
C SER A 121 -10.79 -9.01 9.94
N MET A 122 -10.40 -8.15 9.00
CA MET A 122 -9.57 -8.56 7.86
C MET A 122 -8.33 -9.33 8.33
N PHE A 123 -7.74 -8.89 9.44
CA PHE A 123 -6.50 -9.44 9.98
C PHE A 123 -6.64 -10.85 10.55
N ASP A 124 -7.83 -11.27 10.97
CA ASP A 124 -8.03 -12.62 11.53
C ASP A 124 -7.83 -13.74 10.49
N ARG A 125 -7.94 -13.40 9.21
CA ARG A 125 -7.85 -14.37 8.11
C ARG A 125 -6.57 -14.28 7.29
N LEU A 126 -5.76 -13.25 7.47
CA LEU A 126 -4.54 -13.08 6.70
C LEU A 126 -3.51 -14.20 6.92
N GLY A 127 -3.52 -14.88 8.06
CA GLY A 127 -2.68 -16.05 8.29
C GLY A 127 -2.87 -17.16 7.25
N ASN A 128 -4.09 -17.32 6.73
CA ASN A 128 -4.41 -18.37 5.75
C ASN A 128 -3.80 -18.12 4.35
N VAL A 129 -3.31 -16.90 4.09
CA VAL A 129 -2.73 -16.48 2.80
C VAL A 129 -1.25 -16.10 2.93
N GLN A 130 -0.64 -16.33 4.09
CA GLN A 130 0.79 -16.12 4.27
C GLN A 130 1.58 -17.31 3.71
N GLY A 131 2.76 -17.04 3.14
CA GLY A 131 3.69 -18.09 2.71
C GLY A 131 4.21 -18.94 3.88
N ASP A 132 4.32 -18.35 5.05
CA ASP A 132 4.57 -19.02 6.34
C ASP A 132 3.43 -18.69 7.30
N PRO A 133 2.43 -19.57 7.46
CA PRO A 133 1.30 -19.34 8.35
C PRO A 133 1.70 -19.12 9.81
N GLU A 134 2.81 -19.70 10.27
CA GLU A 134 3.31 -19.53 11.64
C GLU A 134 3.81 -18.10 11.91
N SER A 135 4.13 -17.36 10.87
CA SER A 135 4.51 -15.94 10.96
C SER A 135 3.36 -15.02 11.37
N TRP A 136 2.11 -15.49 11.22
CA TRP A 136 0.90 -14.73 11.55
C TRP A 136 0.27 -15.22 12.85
N THR A 137 0.90 -14.89 13.95
CA THR A 137 0.39 -15.22 15.29
C THR A 137 -0.78 -14.31 15.68
N THR A 138 -1.54 -14.70 16.71
CA THR A 138 -2.59 -13.86 17.30
C THR A 138 -2.06 -12.48 17.68
N GLU A 139 -0.88 -12.42 18.30
CA GLU A 139 -0.23 -11.17 18.66
C GLU A 139 0.05 -10.29 17.43
N VAL A 140 0.56 -10.87 16.37
CA VAL A 140 0.81 -10.15 15.11
C VAL A 140 -0.50 -9.61 14.53
N ALA A 141 -1.56 -10.43 14.49
CA ALA A 141 -2.88 -10.00 14.02
C ALA A 141 -3.43 -8.83 14.86
N GLU A 142 -3.31 -8.88 16.18
CA GLU A 142 -3.70 -7.80 17.08
C GLU A 142 -2.89 -6.52 16.85
N LEU A 143 -1.57 -6.63 16.65
CA LEU A 143 -0.70 -5.47 16.41
C LEU A 143 -1.04 -4.75 15.08
N TYR A 144 -1.57 -5.47 14.10
CA TYR A 144 -2.10 -4.85 12.87
C TYR A 144 -3.52 -4.30 13.07
N GLY A 145 -4.39 -5.06 13.70
CA GLY A 145 -5.81 -4.76 13.79
C GLY A 145 -6.15 -3.70 14.83
N LYS A 146 -5.65 -3.84 16.06
CA LYS A 146 -6.01 -2.94 17.19
C LYS A 146 -5.78 -1.46 16.90
N PRO A 147 -4.60 -1.02 16.39
CA PRO A 147 -4.40 0.39 16.09
C PRO A 147 -5.41 0.95 15.09
N LEU A 148 -5.86 0.12 14.15
CA LEU A 148 -6.84 0.50 13.16
C LEU A 148 -8.25 0.63 13.77
N TYR A 149 -8.70 -0.40 14.51
CA TYR A 149 -10.04 -0.45 15.08
C TYR A 149 -10.20 0.49 16.27
N ASP A 150 -9.25 0.50 17.19
CA ASP A 150 -9.27 1.37 18.38
C ASP A 150 -9.24 2.85 17.98
N ASN A 151 -8.56 3.18 16.88
CA ASN A 151 -8.54 4.52 16.33
C ASN A 151 -9.75 4.84 15.42
N GLY A 152 -10.68 3.89 15.24
CA GLY A 152 -11.90 4.06 14.46
C GLY A 152 -11.69 4.22 12.95
N ASN A 153 -10.63 3.60 12.41
CA ASN A 153 -10.28 3.61 10.99
C ASN A 153 -10.72 2.32 10.27
N ALA A 154 -11.67 1.57 10.81
CA ALA A 154 -12.11 0.27 10.26
C ALA A 154 -12.53 0.32 8.78
N LYS A 155 -12.95 1.49 8.29
CA LYS A 155 -13.36 1.70 6.88
C LYS A 155 -12.19 1.85 5.91
N ALA A 156 -10.99 2.15 6.39
CA ALA A 156 -9.85 2.45 5.54
C ALA A 156 -9.39 1.27 4.68
N PRO A 157 -9.27 0.03 5.18
CA PRO A 157 -8.89 -1.12 4.34
C PRO A 157 -9.85 -1.34 3.18
N LEU A 158 -11.16 -1.28 3.42
CA LEU A 158 -12.17 -1.41 2.37
C LEU A 158 -12.04 -0.29 1.33
N ALA A 159 -11.87 0.94 1.77
CA ALA A 159 -11.68 2.08 0.87
C ALA A 159 -10.43 1.91 0.00
N MET A 160 -9.32 1.44 0.57
CA MET A 160 -8.09 1.16 -0.19
C MET A 160 -8.27 -0.01 -1.17
N MET A 161 -8.96 -1.07 -0.81
CA MET A 161 -9.28 -2.15 -1.75
C MET A 161 -10.13 -1.66 -2.92
N ARG A 162 -11.03 -0.70 -2.68
CA ARG A 162 -11.85 -0.07 -3.72
C ARG A 162 -11.07 0.87 -4.64
N MET A 163 -9.85 1.26 -4.29
CA MET A 163 -8.98 2.02 -5.21
C MET A 163 -8.37 1.15 -6.32
N VAL A 164 -8.38 -0.19 -6.20
CA VAL A 164 -7.80 -1.07 -7.24
C VAL A 164 -8.57 -0.92 -8.55
N PRO A 165 -7.92 -0.49 -9.64
CA PRO A 165 -8.60 -0.29 -10.92
C PRO A 165 -8.96 -1.63 -11.58
N ASP A 166 -10.21 -1.77 -12.01
CA ASP A 166 -10.74 -2.92 -12.74
C ASP A 166 -10.97 -2.61 -14.24
N GLY A 167 -10.54 -1.44 -14.67
CA GLY A 167 -10.65 -1.05 -16.06
C GLY A 167 -10.16 0.37 -16.32
N PRO A 168 -10.16 0.78 -17.61
CA PRO A 168 -9.61 2.08 -18.03
C PRO A 168 -10.39 3.30 -17.50
N ASN A 169 -11.66 3.10 -17.13
CA ASN A 169 -12.56 4.15 -16.65
C ASN A 169 -12.68 4.19 -15.12
N HIS A 170 -11.93 3.36 -14.39
CA HIS A 170 -11.92 3.40 -12.94
C HIS A 170 -11.36 4.73 -12.44
N VAL A 171 -11.90 5.24 -11.33
CA VAL A 171 -11.50 6.54 -10.74
C VAL A 171 -10.00 6.67 -10.50
N SER A 172 -9.31 5.58 -10.15
CA SER A 172 -7.86 5.55 -9.94
C SER A 172 -7.04 5.40 -11.22
N ALA A 173 -7.67 5.11 -12.38
CA ALA A 173 -6.95 4.66 -13.56
C ALA A 173 -5.99 5.72 -14.13
N ASP A 174 -6.39 6.99 -14.12
CA ASP A 174 -5.55 8.08 -14.60
C ASP A 174 -4.31 8.30 -13.74
N ALA A 175 -4.48 8.32 -12.42
CA ALA A 175 -3.36 8.42 -11.50
C ALA A 175 -2.40 7.24 -11.66
N MET A 176 -2.92 6.03 -11.73
CA MET A 176 -2.12 4.81 -11.88
C MET A 176 -1.36 4.80 -13.21
N ARG A 177 -1.94 5.27 -14.34
CA ARG A 177 -1.23 5.41 -15.62
C ARG A 177 -0.08 6.40 -15.51
N LYS A 178 -0.30 7.58 -14.93
CA LYS A 178 0.76 8.59 -14.73
C LYS A 178 1.91 8.05 -13.89
N ILE A 179 1.61 7.27 -12.85
CA ILE A 179 2.65 6.61 -12.05
C ILE A 179 3.42 5.59 -12.90
N GLY A 180 2.72 4.74 -13.64
CA GLY A 180 3.35 3.77 -14.53
C GLY A 180 4.24 4.42 -15.59
N ASP A 181 3.82 5.54 -16.15
CA ASP A 181 4.62 6.29 -17.12
C ASP A 181 5.85 6.92 -16.47
N TYR A 182 5.72 7.46 -15.25
CA TYR A 182 6.88 7.93 -14.47
C TYR A 182 7.89 6.81 -14.20
N VAL A 183 7.42 5.66 -13.71
CA VAL A 183 8.28 4.52 -13.39
C VAL A 183 9.09 4.04 -14.61
N LYS A 184 8.49 4.07 -15.81
CA LYS A 184 9.19 3.73 -17.08
C LYS A 184 10.33 4.69 -17.43
N THR A 185 10.33 5.90 -16.92
CA THR A 185 11.39 6.89 -17.18
C THR A 185 12.57 6.78 -16.23
N LEU A 186 12.48 5.94 -15.21
CA LEU A 186 13.51 5.84 -14.19
C LEU A 186 14.76 5.13 -14.73
N ASP A 187 15.91 5.76 -14.58
CA ASP A 187 17.24 5.20 -14.83
C ASP A 187 18.04 5.23 -13.51
N ILE A 188 17.67 4.36 -12.59
CA ILE A 188 18.26 4.25 -11.25
C ILE A 188 18.48 2.79 -10.89
N PRO A 189 19.41 2.47 -10.00
CA PRO A 189 19.52 1.12 -9.44
C PRO A 189 18.19 0.67 -8.83
N ALA A 190 17.74 -0.52 -9.21
CA ALA A 190 16.51 -1.09 -8.67
C ALA A 190 16.62 -2.60 -8.46
N GLU A 191 16.03 -3.07 -7.38
CA GLU A 191 15.87 -4.49 -7.06
C GLU A 191 14.38 -4.83 -7.02
N ILE A 192 14.04 -5.99 -7.58
CA ILE A 192 12.68 -6.53 -7.54
C ILE A 192 12.71 -7.84 -6.76
N VAL A 193 12.00 -7.85 -5.64
CA VAL A 193 11.84 -9.04 -4.78
C VAL A 193 10.39 -9.50 -4.85
N TRP A 194 10.15 -10.72 -5.32
CA TRP A 194 8.80 -11.16 -5.63
C TRP A 194 8.45 -12.49 -4.98
N GLY A 195 7.39 -12.52 -4.19
CA GLY A 195 6.77 -13.75 -3.70
C GLY A 195 5.90 -14.37 -4.80
N MET A 196 6.46 -15.31 -5.57
CA MET A 196 5.77 -15.92 -6.73
C MET A 196 4.50 -16.70 -6.37
N ASN A 197 4.33 -17.06 -5.10
CA ASN A 197 3.14 -17.76 -4.60
C ASN A 197 2.14 -16.81 -3.92
N ASP A 198 2.32 -15.49 -4.08
CA ASP A 198 1.37 -14.50 -3.57
C ASP A 198 0.02 -14.68 -4.28
N PRO A 199 -1.09 -14.93 -3.56
CA PRO A 199 -2.39 -15.21 -4.18
C PRO A 199 -3.04 -13.97 -4.82
N ILE A 200 -2.47 -12.80 -4.62
CA ILE A 200 -3.01 -11.51 -5.11
C ILE A 200 -2.12 -10.93 -6.21
N LEU A 201 -0.81 -10.91 -5.98
CA LEU A 201 0.18 -10.22 -6.82
C LEU A 201 1.29 -11.16 -7.33
N GLY A 202 1.15 -12.48 -7.13
CA GLY A 202 2.09 -13.49 -7.59
C GLY A 202 2.01 -13.82 -9.07
#